data_a0be30d7058d2fc023dd8d6ffa7a76e3
#
_entry.id   a0be30d7058d2fc023dd8d6ffa7a76e3
#
_cell.length_a   1.000
_cell.length_b   1.000
_cell.length_c   1.000
_cell.angle_alpha   90.00
_cell.angle_beta   90.00
_cell.angle_gamma   90.00
#
_symmetry.space_group_name_H-M   'P 1'
#
loop_
_entity.id
_entity.type
_entity.pdbx_description
1 polymer ?
#
loop_
_entity_poly.entity_id
_entity_poly.type
_entity_poly.pdbx_seq_one_letter_code
_entity_poly.pdbx_strand_id
1 'polypeptide(L)'
;MTKNSLTKDQYLIRNFSKINHKGWELYVVSRVLHLLADDDIEYVCQQYINPPNNSKYYLADLCFPSLKLYLEINEIQHDSKKHKEDDKIRQREILDATEWEQWTIDVYTKDSSGIKDKPLKDVDNEIDDFLNYVKTKKLE
;
A
#
# COMPACT_ATOMS: atom_id res chain seq x y z
N MET A 1 8.20 -16.32 -23.24
CA MET A 1 7.77 -15.50 -23.33
C MET A 1 7.98 -14.74 -22.53
N THR A 2 8.19 -14.12 -22.66
CA THR A 2 8.11 -13.46 -21.72
C THR A 2 7.00 -12.96 -21.57
N LYS A 3 6.44 -13.51 -20.81
CA LYS A 3 5.30 -13.18 -20.53
C LYS A 3 5.15 -11.80 -20.45
N ASN A 4 5.98 -11.08 -20.18
CA ASN A 4 5.70 -9.87 -19.88
C ASN A 4 6.21 -9.02 -20.84
N SER A 5 5.44 -8.68 -21.75
CA SER A 5 5.85 -7.77 -22.76
C SER A 5 5.42 -6.34 -22.48
N LEU A 6 4.87 -6.05 -21.30
CA LEU A 6 4.47 -4.70 -20.97
C LEU A 6 5.68 -3.82 -20.66
N THR A 7 5.65 -2.59 -21.17
CA THR A 7 6.66 -1.59 -20.81
C THR A 7 6.36 -1.05 -19.41
N LYS A 8 7.30 -0.33 -18.83
CA LYS A 8 7.10 0.31 -17.52
C LYS A 8 5.90 1.25 -17.54
N ASP A 9 5.76 2.05 -18.60
CA ASP A 9 4.63 2.99 -18.71
C ASP A 9 3.30 2.24 -18.77
N GLN A 10 3.23 1.16 -19.52
CA GLN A 10 2.01 0.36 -19.61
C GLN A 10 1.65 -0.24 -18.27
N TYR A 11 2.66 -0.68 -17.54
CA TYR A 11 2.46 -1.24 -16.20
C TYR A 11 1.89 -0.18 -15.26
N LEU A 12 2.43 1.04 -15.29
CA LEU A 12 1.96 2.14 -14.46
C LEU A 12 0.52 2.50 -14.79
N ILE A 13 0.20 2.64 -16.06
CA ILE A 13 -1.14 2.98 -16.50
C ILE A 13 -2.13 1.93 -16.03
N ARG A 14 -1.78 0.68 -16.20
CA ARG A 14 -2.64 -0.43 -15.81
C ARG A 14 -2.92 -0.43 -14.31
N ASN A 15 -1.88 -0.17 -13.50
CA ASN A 15 -2.05 -0.15 -12.06
C ASN A 15 -2.79 1.10 -11.59
N PHE A 16 -2.53 2.26 -12.17
CA PHE A 16 -3.19 3.49 -11.75
C PHE A 16 -4.69 3.45 -12.04
N SER A 17 -5.14 2.74 -13.07
CA SER A 17 -6.56 2.64 -13.37
C SER A 17 -7.34 1.99 -12.24
N LYS A 18 -6.66 1.25 -11.36
CA LYS A 18 -7.31 0.58 -10.23
C LYS A 18 -7.56 1.51 -9.05
N ILE A 19 -6.93 2.68 -9.01
CA ILE A 19 -6.98 3.56 -7.85
C ILE A 19 -7.37 4.99 -8.18
N ASN A 20 -7.91 5.23 -9.36
CA ASN A 20 -8.16 6.58 -9.83
C ASN A 20 -9.25 7.35 -9.05
N HIS A 21 -9.99 6.68 -8.19
CA HIS A 21 -11.02 7.33 -7.38
C HIS A 21 -10.54 7.74 -5.99
N LYS A 22 -9.31 7.41 -5.63
CA LYS A 22 -8.81 7.63 -4.27
C LYS A 22 -7.63 8.58 -4.32
N GLY A 23 -7.91 9.86 -4.11
CA GLY A 23 -6.91 10.92 -4.29
C GLY A 23 -5.63 10.72 -3.48
N TRP A 24 -5.74 10.44 -2.18
CA TRP A 24 -4.56 10.22 -1.36
C TRP A 24 -3.83 8.94 -1.70
N GLU A 25 -4.59 7.87 -1.95
CA GLU A 25 -3.96 6.61 -2.34
C GLU A 25 -3.21 6.79 -3.67
N LEU A 26 -3.84 7.47 -4.64
CA LEU A 26 -3.19 7.75 -5.91
C LEU A 26 -1.90 8.55 -5.71
N TYR A 27 -1.94 9.59 -4.88
CA TYR A 27 -0.77 10.40 -4.61
C TYR A 27 0.37 9.59 -4.00
N VAL A 28 0.06 8.83 -2.93
CA VAL A 28 1.09 8.06 -2.23
C VAL A 28 1.68 6.98 -3.13
N VAL A 29 0.84 6.23 -3.82
CA VAL A 29 1.31 5.16 -4.70
C VAL A 29 2.15 5.71 -5.84
N SER A 30 1.70 6.78 -6.50
CA SER A 30 2.46 7.34 -7.62
C SER A 30 3.80 7.91 -7.15
N ARG A 31 3.85 8.53 -5.96
CA ARG A 31 5.10 9.05 -5.43
C ARG A 31 6.06 7.92 -5.06
N VAL A 32 5.54 6.85 -4.44
CA VAL A 32 6.37 5.68 -4.12
C VAL A 32 6.99 5.10 -5.38
N LEU A 33 6.17 4.86 -6.40
CA LEU A 33 6.66 4.24 -7.64
C LEU A 33 7.63 5.14 -8.40
N HIS A 34 7.37 6.45 -8.37
CA HIS A 34 8.25 7.41 -9.03
C HIS A 34 9.62 7.48 -8.35
N LEU A 35 9.63 7.59 -7.02
CA LEU A 35 10.88 7.74 -6.27
C LEU A 35 11.64 6.43 -6.13
N LEU A 36 10.94 5.29 -6.16
CA LEU A 36 11.60 4.00 -6.06
C LEU A 36 12.49 3.77 -7.28
N ALA A 37 11.98 4.07 -8.48
CA ALA A 37 12.75 4.04 -9.71
C ALA A 37 13.65 2.80 -9.87
N ASP A 38 13.14 1.63 -9.47
CA ASP A 38 13.90 0.38 -9.51
C ASP A 38 13.11 -0.65 -10.31
N ASP A 39 13.59 -0.97 -11.51
CA ASP A 39 12.88 -1.88 -12.41
C ASP A 39 12.97 -3.34 -11.97
N ASP A 40 13.85 -3.65 -11.02
CA ASP A 40 14.01 -5.02 -10.54
C ASP A 40 13.03 -5.37 -9.42
N ILE A 41 12.29 -4.39 -8.91
CA ILE A 41 11.32 -4.64 -7.85
C ILE A 41 9.93 -4.76 -8.48
N GLU A 42 9.30 -5.92 -8.32
CA GLU A 42 7.94 -6.11 -8.78
C GLU A 42 6.95 -5.45 -7.85
N TYR A 43 5.89 -4.89 -8.39
CA TYR A 43 4.82 -4.32 -7.59
C TYR A 43 3.46 -4.60 -8.22
N VAL A 44 2.43 -4.62 -7.39
CA VAL A 44 1.05 -4.78 -7.84
C VAL A 44 0.16 -3.87 -6.99
N CYS A 45 -0.68 -3.05 -7.65
CA CYS A 45 -1.67 -2.24 -6.95
C CYS A 45 -2.95 -3.04 -6.79
N GLN A 46 -3.62 -2.88 -5.66
CA GLN A 46 -4.90 -3.54 -5.37
C GLN A 46 -4.82 -5.05 -5.56
N GLN A 47 -3.84 -5.66 -4.88
CA GLN A 47 -3.63 -7.10 -4.97
C GLN A 47 -4.71 -7.85 -4.20
N TYR A 48 -5.35 -8.83 -4.85
CA TYR A 48 -6.29 -9.70 -4.18
C TYR A 48 -5.57 -10.67 -3.26
N ILE A 49 -6.05 -10.78 -2.04
CA ILE A 49 -5.55 -11.75 -1.05
C ILE A 49 -6.76 -12.49 -0.52
N ASN A 50 -6.75 -13.81 -0.64
CA ASN A 50 -7.88 -14.63 -0.24
C ASN A 50 -7.45 -15.60 0.84
N PRO A 51 -7.71 -15.30 2.12
CA PRO A 51 -7.34 -16.19 3.22
C PRO A 51 -8.03 -17.55 3.10
N PRO A 52 -7.33 -18.65 3.44
CA PRO A 52 -7.83 -20.01 3.20
C PRO A 52 -9.17 -20.34 3.83
N ASN A 53 -9.42 -19.85 5.02
CA ASN A 53 -10.65 -20.20 5.75
C ASN A 53 -11.68 -19.08 5.76
N ASN A 54 -11.64 -18.21 4.75
CA ASN A 54 -12.52 -17.07 4.71
C ASN A 54 -13.07 -16.93 3.30
N SER A 55 -14.39 -16.71 3.19
CA SER A 55 -14.99 -16.49 1.90
C SER A 55 -14.72 -15.08 1.36
N LYS A 56 -14.21 -14.19 2.20
CA LYS A 56 -13.92 -12.82 1.77
C LYS A 56 -12.52 -12.76 1.20
N TYR A 57 -12.29 -11.77 0.38
CA TYR A 57 -10.97 -11.45 -0.08
C TYR A 57 -10.62 -10.02 0.35
N TYR A 58 -9.34 -9.71 0.38
CA TYR A 58 -8.87 -8.37 0.70
C TYR A 58 -8.09 -7.80 -0.49
N LEU A 59 -8.07 -6.47 -0.59
CA LEU A 59 -7.26 -5.79 -1.58
C LEU A 59 -6.19 -5.02 -0.85
N ALA A 60 -4.94 -5.37 -1.10
CA ALA A 60 -3.81 -4.62 -0.56
C ALA A 60 -3.50 -3.47 -1.50
N ASP A 61 -3.30 -2.27 -0.97
CA ASP A 61 -3.16 -1.06 -1.79
C ASP A 61 -1.96 -1.12 -2.73
N LEU A 62 -0.80 -1.50 -2.23
CA LEU A 62 0.39 -1.64 -3.04
C LEU A 62 1.23 -2.77 -2.48
N CYS A 63 1.50 -3.79 -3.29
CA CYS A 63 2.26 -4.96 -2.87
C CYS A 63 3.59 -5.04 -3.57
N PHE A 64 4.58 -5.56 -2.85
CA PHE A 64 5.88 -5.94 -3.40
C PHE A 64 6.07 -7.44 -3.13
N PRO A 65 5.52 -8.31 -4.01
CA PRO A 65 5.48 -9.74 -3.73
C PRO A 65 6.85 -10.38 -3.46
N SER A 66 7.87 -9.98 -4.19
CA SER A 66 9.19 -10.56 -4.00
C SER A 66 9.82 -10.18 -2.67
N LEU A 67 9.32 -9.13 -2.01
CA LEU A 67 9.80 -8.69 -0.71
C LEU A 67 8.87 -9.13 0.41
N LYS A 68 7.76 -9.78 0.09
CA LYS A 68 6.73 -10.16 1.06
C LYS A 68 6.28 -8.97 1.91
N LEU A 69 6.01 -7.87 1.24
CA LEU A 69 5.67 -6.60 1.87
C LEU A 69 4.52 -5.95 1.13
N TYR A 70 3.62 -5.32 1.86
CA TYR A 70 2.58 -4.50 1.24
C TYR A 70 2.35 -3.22 2.02
N LEU A 71 1.89 -2.19 1.31
CA LEU A 71 1.61 -0.88 1.86
C LEU A 71 0.10 -0.69 1.93
N GLU A 72 -0.38 -0.20 3.06
CA GLU A 72 -1.78 0.21 3.23
C GLU A 72 -1.82 1.70 3.50
N ILE A 73 -2.71 2.40 2.83
CA ILE A 73 -2.85 3.84 2.99
C ILE A 73 -4.20 4.10 3.63
N ASN A 74 -4.18 4.62 4.85
CA ASN A 74 -5.40 4.89 5.60
C ASN A 74 -5.80 6.34 5.44
N GLU A 75 -7.05 6.55 5.00
CA GLU A 75 -7.64 7.87 4.89
C GLU A 75 -8.58 8.11 6.06
N ILE A 76 -9.16 9.29 6.16
CA ILE A 76 -9.96 9.69 7.31
C ILE A 76 -11.08 8.70 7.64
N GLN A 77 -11.72 8.12 6.64
CA GLN A 77 -12.80 7.16 6.87
C GLN A 77 -12.38 5.91 7.63
N HIS A 78 -11.08 5.65 7.76
CA HIS A 78 -10.59 4.49 8.50
C HIS A 78 -10.44 4.74 9.99
N ASP A 79 -10.77 5.95 10.48
CA ASP A 79 -10.52 6.28 11.87
C ASP A 79 -11.62 5.84 12.85
N SER A 80 -12.71 5.22 12.41
CA SER A 80 -13.74 4.74 13.34
C SER A 80 -13.20 3.52 14.11
N LYS A 81 -13.71 3.32 15.32
CA LYS A 81 -13.30 2.18 16.14
C LYS A 81 -13.54 0.86 15.41
N LYS A 82 -14.67 0.74 14.74
CA LYS A 82 -15.00 -0.47 14.01
C LYS A 82 -14.01 -0.70 12.88
N HIS A 83 -13.64 0.34 12.13
CA HIS A 83 -12.68 0.19 11.05
C HIS A 83 -11.32 -0.21 11.59
N LYS A 84 -10.90 0.32 12.73
CA LYS A 84 -9.61 -0.05 13.33
C LYS A 84 -9.58 -1.50 13.78
N GLU A 85 -10.67 -1.99 14.34
CA GLU A 85 -10.77 -3.39 14.74
C GLU A 85 -10.79 -4.30 13.51
N ASP A 86 -11.56 -3.95 12.49
CA ASP A 86 -11.62 -4.70 11.23
C ASP A 86 -10.25 -4.73 10.56
N ASP A 87 -9.52 -3.62 10.58
CA ASP A 87 -8.18 -3.53 9.98
C ASP A 87 -7.20 -4.45 10.70
N LYS A 88 -7.29 -4.57 12.03
CA LYS A 88 -6.42 -5.47 12.77
C LYS A 88 -6.69 -6.92 12.43
N ILE A 89 -7.96 -7.30 12.33
CA ILE A 89 -8.34 -8.64 11.95
C ILE A 89 -7.85 -8.94 10.53
N ARG A 90 -8.06 -8.00 9.62
CA ARG A 90 -7.63 -8.11 8.24
C ARG A 90 -6.12 -8.29 8.14
N GLN A 91 -5.36 -7.50 8.87
CA GLN A 91 -3.90 -7.59 8.87
C GLN A 91 -3.44 -8.95 9.34
N ARG A 92 -4.06 -9.48 10.40
CA ARG A 92 -3.70 -10.80 10.92
C ARG A 92 -4.02 -11.89 9.89
N GLU A 93 -5.18 -11.82 9.27
CA GLU A 93 -5.58 -12.82 8.28
C GLU A 93 -4.65 -12.81 7.05
N ILE A 94 -4.24 -11.63 6.62
CA ILE A 94 -3.31 -11.51 5.51
C ILE A 94 -1.95 -12.09 5.89
N LEU A 95 -1.46 -11.76 7.08
CA LEU A 95 -0.17 -12.27 7.55
C LEU A 95 -0.20 -13.80 7.63
N ASP A 96 -1.28 -14.36 8.20
CA ASP A 96 -1.42 -15.80 8.34
C ASP A 96 -1.47 -16.51 6.98
N ALA A 97 -2.09 -15.88 5.99
CA ALA A 97 -2.26 -16.49 4.67
C ALA A 97 -1.02 -16.36 3.79
N THR A 98 -0.26 -15.28 3.92
CA THR A 98 0.79 -14.93 2.98
C THR A 98 2.17 -14.76 3.59
N GLU A 99 2.25 -14.56 4.88
CA GLU A 99 3.46 -14.18 5.61
C GLU A 99 3.97 -12.80 5.13
N TRP A 100 3.12 -12.00 4.51
CA TRP A 100 3.50 -10.67 4.06
C TRP A 100 3.39 -9.65 5.18
N GLU A 101 4.40 -8.81 5.28
CA GLU A 101 4.46 -7.76 6.27
C GLU A 101 3.67 -6.54 5.80
N GLN A 102 2.96 -5.88 6.69
CA GLN A 102 2.22 -4.67 6.37
C GLN A 102 2.96 -3.42 6.86
N TRP A 103 3.08 -2.44 5.98
CA TRP A 103 3.48 -1.09 6.34
C TRP A 103 2.28 -0.18 6.14
N THR A 104 2.01 0.69 7.09
CA THR A 104 0.83 1.55 7.02
C THR A 104 1.25 3.02 6.99
N ILE A 105 0.64 3.79 6.10
CA ILE A 105 0.77 5.24 6.08
C ILE A 105 -0.61 5.82 6.32
N ASP A 106 -0.76 6.59 7.41
CA ASP A 106 -1.98 7.30 7.68
C ASP A 106 -1.83 8.71 7.11
N VAL A 107 -2.74 9.11 6.23
CA VAL A 107 -2.68 10.44 5.63
C VAL A 107 -3.53 11.46 6.40
N TYR A 108 -3.95 11.10 7.60
CA TYR A 108 -4.72 12.00 8.46
C TYR A 108 -4.11 12.02 9.86
N THR A 109 -4.48 13.04 10.62
CA THR A 109 -4.08 13.15 12.02
C THR A 109 -5.29 13.50 12.87
N LYS A 110 -5.24 13.14 14.15
CA LYS A 110 -6.31 13.41 15.08
C LYS A 110 -5.75 14.17 16.26
N ASP A 111 -6.31 15.32 16.54
CA ASP A 111 -5.84 16.13 17.68
C ASP A 111 -7.07 16.73 18.41
N SER A 112 -6.83 17.66 19.33
CA SER A 112 -7.91 18.28 20.11
C SER A 112 -8.91 19.05 19.25
N SER A 113 -8.55 19.42 18.03
CA SER A 113 -9.46 20.13 17.13
C SER A 113 -10.21 19.19 16.18
N GLY A 114 -9.95 17.88 16.24
CA GLY A 114 -10.64 16.89 15.44
C GLY A 114 -9.73 16.13 14.50
N ILE A 115 -10.33 15.51 13.48
CA ILE A 115 -9.61 14.71 12.50
C ILE A 115 -9.43 15.56 11.25
N LYS A 116 -8.22 15.57 10.71
CA LYS A 116 -7.92 16.33 9.50
C LYS A 116 -6.80 15.67 8.72
N ASP A 117 -6.66 16.06 7.45
CA ASP A 117 -5.56 15.56 6.64
C ASP A 117 -4.22 16.05 7.20
N LYS A 118 -3.19 15.21 7.13
CA LYS A 118 -1.86 15.63 7.49
C LYS A 118 -1.33 16.65 6.50
N PRO A 119 -0.43 17.53 6.93
CA PRO A 119 0.29 18.36 5.97
C PRO A 119 1.01 17.47 4.96
N LEU A 120 1.06 17.90 3.72
CA LEU A 120 1.69 17.11 2.65
C LEU A 120 3.13 16.74 2.99
N LYS A 121 3.86 17.66 3.63
CA LYS A 121 5.24 17.40 4.02
C LYS A 121 5.35 16.18 4.95
N ASP A 122 4.41 16.01 5.87
CA ASP A 122 4.43 14.90 6.82
C ASP A 122 4.17 13.58 6.09
N VAL A 123 3.24 13.58 5.14
CA VAL A 123 2.98 12.39 4.33
C VAL A 123 4.23 12.05 3.50
N ASP A 124 4.86 13.04 2.90
CA ASP A 124 6.07 12.82 2.11
C ASP A 124 7.21 12.23 2.95
N ASN A 125 7.34 12.67 4.21
CA ASN A 125 8.35 12.11 5.11
C ASN A 125 8.07 10.64 5.41
N GLU A 126 6.80 10.27 5.60
CA GLU A 126 6.44 8.88 5.82
C GLU A 126 6.68 8.04 4.57
N ILE A 127 6.48 8.61 3.40
CA ILE A 127 6.78 7.92 2.14
C ILE A 127 8.29 7.67 2.03
N ASP A 128 9.10 8.65 2.40
CA ASP A 128 10.56 8.50 2.37
C ASP A 128 11.02 7.40 3.33
N ASP A 129 10.41 7.31 4.51
CA ASP A 129 10.71 6.25 5.48
C ASP A 129 10.36 4.88 4.90
N PHE A 130 9.22 4.78 4.25
CA PHE A 130 8.82 3.54 3.61
C PHE A 130 9.79 3.14 2.50
N LEU A 131 10.19 4.10 1.66
CA LEU A 131 11.14 3.82 0.58
C LEU A 131 12.49 3.33 1.11
N ASN A 132 12.95 3.92 2.21
CA ASN A 132 14.18 3.46 2.84
C ASN A 132 14.04 2.02 3.35
N TYR A 133 12.89 1.69 3.88
CA TYR A 133 12.61 0.33 4.33
C TYR A 133 12.60 -0.66 3.15
N VAL A 134 11.97 -0.29 2.04
CA VAL A 134 11.93 -1.14 0.85
C VAL A 134 13.35 -1.42 0.34
N LYS A 135 14.18 -0.38 0.29
CA LYS A 135 15.57 -0.54 -0.17
C LYS A 135 16.37 -1.43 0.76
N THR A 136 16.17 -1.28 2.07
CA THR A 136 16.83 -2.13 3.05
C THR A 136 16.39 -3.59 2.90
N LYS A 137 15.11 -3.80 2.71
CA LYS A 137 14.55 -5.13 2.58
C LYS A 137 15.02 -5.83 1.31
N LYS A 138 15.21 -5.07 0.24
CA LYS A 138 15.74 -5.63 -1.01
C LYS A 138 17.16 -6.17 -0.85
N LEU A 139 17.94 -5.57 0.06
CA LEU A 139 19.33 -6.00 0.26
C LEU A 139 19.46 -7.23 1.16
N GLU A 140 18.40 -7.65 1.80
CA GLU A 140 18.45 -8.83 2.67
C GLU A 140 18.43 -10.16 1.91
#